data_b429e5fc0486a14019ff6d9065f4593e
#
_entry.id   b429e5fc0486a14019ff6d9065f4593e
#
_cell.length_a   1.000
_cell.length_b   1.000
_cell.length_c   1.000
_cell.angle_alpha   90.00
_cell.angle_beta   90.00
_cell.angle_gamma   90.00
#
_symmetry.space_group_name_H-M   'P 1'
#
loop_
_entity.id
_entity.type
_entity.pdbx_description
1 polymer ?
#
loop_
_entity_poly.entity_id
_entity_poly.type
_entity_poly.pdbx_seq_one_letter_code
_entity_poly.pdbx_strand_id
1 'polypeptide(L)'
;QAIQTEIARLDQILSVWRADSEISQLNREQQISASSELYDVIAACEQWRSATCGGFDARLGQLIQLWENSNQVQRLDDNTQESLLRQLQTQSIELNPVTKQIKTASAIKIAPDAYAKGYVIDRALLAAKQAVPHLQGILIDIGGDMRVWGQSPQQAGWKVGVQDPNERFDNVAPTQVLNLKDQAVAFSGQGYRGFADQSHLLNPHTGQPIQNVEQCVVVGQCAADSDALATALTAMPAHEGMQLIEQ
;
A
#
# COMPACT_ATOMS: atom_id res chain seq x y z
N GLN A 1 -2.28 17.96 15.95
CA GLN A 1 -3.68 18.16 15.58
C GLN A 1 -3.87 18.17 14.06
N ALA A 2 -3.14 19.00 13.25
CA ALA A 2 -3.31 19.05 11.80
C ALA A 2 -3.10 17.68 11.12
N ILE A 3 -2.06 16.95 11.50
CA ILE A 3 -1.78 15.58 11.04
C ILE A 3 -2.96 14.65 11.33
N GLN A 4 -3.43 14.62 12.56
CA GLN A 4 -4.56 13.76 12.97
C GLN A 4 -5.84 14.09 12.21
N THR A 5 -6.11 15.37 11.99
CA THR A 5 -7.26 15.82 11.20
C THR A 5 -7.17 15.36 9.76
N GLU A 6 -5.99 15.47 9.13
CA GLU A 6 -5.79 15.00 7.75
C GLU A 6 -5.87 13.49 7.64
N ILE A 7 -5.28 12.74 8.56
CA ILE A 7 -5.39 11.28 8.62
C ILE A 7 -6.87 10.86 8.74
N ALA A 8 -7.62 11.46 9.66
CA ALA A 8 -9.04 11.14 9.84
C ALA A 8 -9.89 11.48 8.60
N ARG A 9 -9.58 12.57 7.91
CA ARG A 9 -10.22 12.94 6.66
C ARG A 9 -9.96 11.94 5.55
N LEU A 10 -8.71 11.49 5.40
CA LEU A 10 -8.32 10.51 4.38
C LEU A 10 -8.81 9.11 4.71
N ASP A 11 -8.90 8.73 5.98
CA ASP A 11 -9.51 7.48 6.42
C ASP A 11 -10.98 7.38 5.98
N GLN A 12 -11.72 8.49 6.03
CA GLN A 12 -13.11 8.55 5.53
C GLN A 12 -13.20 8.38 4.00
N ILE A 13 -12.13 8.64 3.26
CA ILE A 13 -12.09 8.50 1.81
C ILE A 13 -11.57 7.11 1.40
N LEU A 14 -10.47 6.65 2.00
CA LEU A 14 -9.64 5.56 1.48
C LEU A 14 -9.75 4.25 2.25
N SER A 15 -10.35 4.24 3.46
CA SER A 15 -10.38 3.03 4.29
C SER A 15 -11.40 2.01 3.80
N VAL A 16 -10.93 0.83 3.40
CA VAL A 16 -11.80 -0.30 3.04
C VAL A 16 -12.49 -0.94 4.25
N TRP A 17 -12.03 -0.62 5.46
CA TRP A 17 -12.58 -1.13 6.72
C TRP A 17 -13.80 -0.32 7.21
N ARG A 18 -14.00 0.87 6.67
CA ARG A 18 -15.14 1.73 6.97
C ARG A 18 -16.24 1.52 5.95
N ALA A 19 -17.41 1.09 6.39
CA ALA A 19 -18.56 0.90 5.51
C ALA A 19 -19.06 2.21 4.87
N ASP A 20 -18.82 3.35 5.53
CA ASP A 20 -19.24 4.70 5.13
C ASP A 20 -18.16 5.49 4.38
N SER A 21 -17.00 4.88 4.10
CA SER A 21 -15.95 5.53 3.30
C SER A 21 -16.31 5.61 1.83
N GLU A 22 -15.67 6.56 1.13
CA GLU A 22 -15.91 6.78 -0.29
C GLU A 22 -15.48 5.57 -1.15
N ILE A 23 -14.34 4.94 -0.83
CA ILE A 23 -13.91 3.72 -1.52
C ILE A 23 -14.85 2.54 -1.28
N SER A 24 -15.43 2.41 -0.10
CA SER A 24 -16.43 1.40 0.19
C SER A 24 -17.73 1.65 -0.58
N GLN A 25 -18.09 2.90 -0.80
CA GLN A 25 -19.19 3.26 -1.68
C GLN A 25 -18.88 2.84 -3.14
N LEU A 26 -17.69 3.16 -3.66
CA LEU A 26 -17.26 2.72 -5.00
C LEU A 26 -17.34 1.19 -5.13
N ASN A 27 -16.85 0.47 -4.15
CA ASN A 27 -16.87 -1.00 -4.14
C ASN A 27 -18.29 -1.60 -4.11
N ARG A 28 -19.28 -0.86 -3.61
CA ARG A 28 -20.70 -1.29 -3.64
C ARG A 28 -21.41 -0.88 -4.92
N GLU A 29 -21.26 0.37 -5.33
CA GLU A 29 -22.04 0.98 -6.42
C GLU A 29 -21.40 0.77 -7.79
N GLN A 30 -20.09 0.44 -7.82
CA GLN A 30 -19.29 0.20 -9.03
C GLN A 30 -19.13 1.42 -9.94
N GLN A 31 -19.77 2.53 -9.62
CA GLN A 31 -19.63 3.80 -10.33
C GLN A 31 -19.95 4.96 -9.39
N ILE A 32 -19.00 5.88 -9.23
CA ILE A 32 -19.20 7.12 -8.47
C ILE A 32 -18.53 8.30 -9.15
N SER A 33 -18.96 9.52 -8.78
CA SER A 33 -18.19 10.74 -9.01
C SER A 33 -17.32 10.96 -7.77
N ALA A 34 -16.04 10.65 -7.90
CA ALA A 34 -15.12 10.58 -6.78
C ALA A 34 -14.58 11.96 -6.35
N SER A 35 -14.17 12.05 -5.09
CA SER A 35 -13.28 13.14 -4.64
C SER A 35 -11.99 13.15 -5.45
N SER A 36 -11.29 14.27 -5.48
CA SER A 36 -9.99 14.35 -6.14
C SER A 36 -9.00 13.34 -5.54
N GLU A 37 -9.02 13.20 -4.22
CA GLU A 37 -8.12 12.29 -3.50
C GLU A 37 -8.35 10.81 -3.87
N LEU A 38 -9.60 10.35 -3.86
CA LEU A 38 -9.89 8.97 -4.25
C LEU A 38 -9.53 8.73 -5.72
N TYR A 39 -9.89 9.68 -6.59
CA TYR A 39 -9.55 9.58 -8.01
C TYR A 39 -8.05 9.49 -8.24
N ASP A 40 -7.27 10.37 -7.61
CA ASP A 40 -5.82 10.41 -7.78
C ASP A 40 -5.14 9.15 -7.23
N VAL A 41 -5.61 8.61 -6.10
CA VAL A 41 -5.13 7.33 -5.55
C VAL A 41 -5.43 6.16 -6.50
N ILE A 42 -6.65 6.07 -7.03
CA ILE A 42 -6.99 4.98 -7.96
C ILE A 42 -6.22 5.10 -9.27
N ALA A 43 -6.06 6.32 -9.79
CA ALA A 43 -5.26 6.58 -10.99
C ALA A 43 -3.79 6.18 -10.79
N ALA A 44 -3.21 6.51 -9.63
CA ALA A 44 -1.86 6.11 -9.29
C ALA A 44 -1.73 4.57 -9.13
N CYS A 45 -2.71 3.92 -8.51
CA CYS A 45 -2.75 2.45 -8.43
C CYS A 45 -2.74 1.79 -9.83
N GLU A 46 -3.51 2.32 -10.80
CA GLU A 46 -3.50 1.81 -12.16
C GLU A 46 -2.17 2.08 -12.89
N GLN A 47 -1.52 3.21 -12.62
CA GLN A 47 -0.18 3.50 -13.14
C GLN A 47 0.85 2.50 -12.59
N TRP A 48 0.85 2.25 -11.27
CA TRP A 48 1.72 1.27 -10.64
C TRP A 48 1.45 -0.15 -11.13
N ARG A 49 0.18 -0.52 -11.31
CA ARG A 49 -0.19 -1.82 -11.92
C ARG A 49 0.42 -1.99 -13.30
N SER A 50 0.35 -0.95 -14.13
CA SER A 50 0.93 -0.98 -15.47
C SER A 50 2.46 -1.01 -15.44
N ALA A 51 3.09 -0.15 -14.63
CA ALA A 51 4.55 -0.02 -14.54
C ALA A 51 5.21 -1.31 -14.00
N THR A 52 4.53 -2.03 -13.11
CA THR A 52 5.02 -3.27 -12.49
C THR A 52 4.55 -4.54 -13.23
N CYS A 53 3.98 -4.40 -14.44
CA CYS A 53 3.40 -5.52 -15.19
C CYS A 53 2.43 -6.37 -14.35
N GLY A 54 1.69 -5.73 -13.43
CA GLY A 54 0.74 -6.38 -12.54
C GLY A 54 1.33 -6.92 -11.24
N GLY A 55 2.61 -6.70 -10.94
CA GLY A 55 3.21 -7.06 -9.65
C GLY A 55 2.59 -6.29 -8.47
N PHE A 56 2.12 -5.07 -8.71
CA PHE A 56 1.19 -4.33 -7.86
C PHE A 56 -0.20 -4.34 -8.50
N ASP A 57 -1.24 -4.68 -7.75
CA ASP A 57 -2.62 -4.58 -8.22
C ASP A 57 -3.61 -4.30 -7.08
N ALA A 58 -4.18 -3.10 -7.06
CA ALA A 58 -5.16 -2.70 -6.06
C ALA A 58 -6.57 -3.31 -6.28
N ARG A 59 -6.79 -4.07 -7.36
CA ARG A 59 -8.10 -4.66 -7.70
C ARG A 59 -8.38 -5.99 -7.01
N LEU A 60 -7.48 -6.45 -6.17
CA LEU A 60 -7.53 -7.75 -5.49
C LEU A 60 -8.49 -7.80 -4.29
N GLY A 61 -9.24 -6.72 -3.99
CA GLY A 61 -10.04 -6.63 -2.77
C GLY A 61 -11.04 -7.77 -2.58
N GLN A 62 -11.65 -8.31 -3.65
CA GLN A 62 -12.52 -9.47 -3.52
C GLN A 62 -11.76 -10.75 -3.18
N LEU A 63 -10.58 -10.94 -3.76
CA LEU A 63 -9.73 -12.08 -3.48
C LEU A 63 -9.19 -12.05 -2.05
N ILE A 64 -8.77 -10.87 -1.58
CA ILE A 64 -8.34 -10.64 -0.19
C ILE A 64 -9.47 -11.01 0.77
N GLN A 65 -10.71 -10.53 0.56
CA GLN A 65 -11.86 -10.86 1.38
C GLN A 65 -12.16 -12.37 1.42
N LEU A 66 -11.98 -13.07 0.30
CA LEU A 66 -12.17 -14.52 0.26
C LEU A 66 -11.09 -15.24 1.07
N TRP A 67 -9.84 -14.81 1.01
CA TRP A 67 -8.77 -15.36 1.84
C TRP A 67 -8.99 -15.07 3.34
N GLU A 68 -9.42 -13.87 3.70
CA GLU A 68 -9.75 -13.50 5.08
C GLU A 68 -10.90 -14.33 5.64
N ASN A 69 -11.93 -14.61 4.83
CA ASN A 69 -13.12 -15.37 5.23
C ASN A 69 -12.90 -16.89 5.18
N SER A 70 -11.90 -17.36 4.48
CA SER A 70 -11.56 -18.80 4.39
C SER A 70 -10.92 -19.32 5.68
N ASN A 71 -11.46 -18.93 6.84
CA ASN A 71 -11.07 -19.37 8.17
C ASN A 71 -10.17 -20.61 8.14
N GLN A 72 -8.87 -20.41 8.13
CA GLN A 72 -7.79 -21.31 8.60
C GLN A 72 -7.90 -22.83 8.29
N VAL A 73 -9.02 -23.32 7.77
CA VAL A 73 -9.33 -24.75 7.61
C VAL A 73 -9.66 -25.15 6.17
N GLN A 74 -10.11 -24.23 5.32
CA GLN A 74 -10.39 -24.54 3.92
C GLN A 74 -9.58 -23.63 3.01
N ARG A 75 -8.72 -24.23 2.19
CA ARG A 75 -8.13 -23.61 1.01
C ARG A 75 -9.23 -22.96 0.17
N LEU A 76 -8.99 -21.76 -0.34
CA LEU A 76 -9.88 -21.16 -1.35
C LEU A 76 -10.05 -22.19 -2.49
N ASP A 77 -11.30 -22.40 -2.91
CA ASP A 77 -11.58 -23.29 -4.04
C ASP A 77 -10.87 -22.81 -5.31
N ASP A 78 -10.05 -23.67 -5.89
CA ASP A 78 -9.20 -23.35 -7.03
C ASP A 78 -10.01 -22.82 -8.22
N ASN A 79 -11.22 -23.30 -8.45
CA ASN A 79 -12.09 -22.83 -9.53
C ASN A 79 -12.57 -21.39 -9.29
N THR A 80 -12.92 -21.04 -8.06
CA THR A 80 -13.33 -19.69 -7.68
C THR A 80 -12.17 -18.71 -7.85
N GLN A 81 -10.99 -19.08 -7.38
CA GLN A 81 -9.77 -18.27 -7.53
C GLN A 81 -9.41 -18.03 -8.99
N GLU A 82 -9.34 -19.09 -9.81
CA GLU A 82 -9.05 -18.97 -11.24
C GLU A 82 -10.09 -18.13 -11.98
N SER A 83 -11.38 -18.28 -11.65
CA SER A 83 -12.45 -17.49 -12.23
C SER A 83 -12.26 -16.00 -11.96
N LEU A 84 -11.95 -15.62 -10.71
CA LEU A 84 -11.68 -14.23 -10.34
C LEU A 84 -10.44 -13.68 -11.05
N LEU A 85 -9.35 -14.43 -11.09
CA LEU A 85 -8.13 -14.01 -11.79
C LEU A 85 -8.38 -13.75 -13.28
N ARG A 86 -9.12 -14.64 -13.96
CA ARG A 86 -9.48 -14.43 -15.37
C ARG A 86 -10.33 -13.16 -15.56
N GLN A 87 -11.25 -12.88 -14.62
CA GLN A 87 -12.06 -11.66 -14.68
C GLN A 87 -11.18 -10.41 -14.47
N LEU A 88 -10.25 -10.42 -13.52
CA LEU A 88 -9.30 -9.32 -13.29
C LEU A 88 -8.38 -9.07 -14.49
N GLN A 89 -8.01 -10.12 -15.24
CA GLN A 89 -7.21 -10.00 -16.47
C GLN A 89 -7.98 -9.35 -17.62
N THR A 90 -9.30 -9.56 -17.71
CA THR A 90 -10.15 -9.10 -18.82
C THR A 90 -10.90 -7.80 -18.53
N GLN A 91 -11.01 -7.41 -17.27
CA GLN A 91 -11.76 -6.24 -16.81
C GLN A 91 -10.82 -5.11 -16.40
N SER A 92 -11.25 -3.88 -16.64
CA SER A 92 -10.51 -2.66 -16.33
C SER A 92 -11.32 -1.69 -15.48
N ILE A 93 -10.62 -0.73 -14.86
CA ILE A 93 -11.21 0.44 -14.23
C ILE A 93 -11.31 1.54 -15.31
N GLU A 94 -12.48 2.13 -15.47
CA GLU A 94 -12.67 3.29 -16.35
C GLU A 94 -12.51 4.56 -15.49
N LEU A 95 -11.60 5.44 -15.90
CA LEU A 95 -11.29 6.69 -15.23
C LEU A 95 -11.56 7.89 -16.14
N ASN A 96 -12.42 8.81 -15.71
CA ASN A 96 -12.64 10.06 -16.42
C ASN A 96 -11.97 11.22 -15.66
N PRO A 97 -10.88 11.80 -16.17
CA PRO A 97 -10.13 12.84 -15.45
C PRO A 97 -10.88 14.18 -15.32
N VAL A 98 -11.82 14.45 -16.21
CA VAL A 98 -12.59 15.70 -16.21
C VAL A 98 -13.71 15.68 -15.18
N THR A 99 -14.47 14.59 -15.14
CA THR A 99 -15.62 14.44 -14.23
C THR A 99 -15.26 13.76 -12.92
N LYS A 100 -14.02 13.29 -12.77
CA LYS A 100 -13.56 12.45 -11.65
C LYS A 100 -14.43 11.19 -11.46
N GLN A 101 -15.09 10.75 -12.51
CA GLN A 101 -15.88 9.53 -12.46
C GLN A 101 -14.97 8.31 -12.50
N ILE A 102 -15.23 7.37 -11.60
CA ILE A 102 -14.61 6.04 -11.55
C ILE A 102 -15.71 5.02 -11.78
N LYS A 103 -15.46 4.06 -12.68
CA LYS A 103 -16.33 2.92 -12.89
C LYS A 103 -15.52 1.64 -12.87
N THR A 104 -15.99 0.65 -12.12
CA THR A 104 -15.39 -0.68 -11.99
C THR A 104 -16.36 -1.74 -12.50
N ALA A 105 -15.82 -2.88 -12.93
CA ALA A 105 -16.63 -4.05 -13.22
C ALA A 105 -16.99 -4.82 -11.94
N SER A 106 -18.02 -5.67 -12.00
CA SER A 106 -18.60 -6.35 -10.83
C SER A 106 -17.63 -7.25 -10.06
N ALA A 107 -16.62 -7.80 -10.73
CA ALA A 107 -15.59 -8.63 -10.11
C ALA A 107 -14.47 -7.81 -9.44
N ILE A 108 -14.41 -6.50 -9.71
CA ILE A 108 -13.37 -5.64 -9.17
C ILE A 108 -13.86 -5.03 -7.86
N LYS A 109 -13.17 -5.35 -6.77
CA LYS A 109 -13.19 -4.57 -5.54
C LYS A 109 -11.80 -3.99 -5.29
N ILE A 110 -11.75 -2.70 -5.02
CA ILE A 110 -10.49 -1.98 -4.86
C ILE A 110 -10.07 -2.02 -3.40
N ALA A 111 -8.83 -2.42 -3.15
CA ALA A 111 -8.14 -2.37 -1.87
C ALA A 111 -6.77 -1.69 -2.10
N PRO A 112 -6.69 -0.36 -1.96
CA PRO A 112 -5.49 0.41 -2.30
C PRO A 112 -4.47 0.48 -1.16
N ASP A 113 -4.63 -0.32 -0.10
CA ASP A 113 -3.88 -0.20 1.16
C ASP A 113 -2.35 -0.12 0.95
N ALA A 114 -1.84 -0.87 -0.03
CA ALA A 114 -0.42 -0.89 -0.40
C ALA A 114 0.08 0.35 -1.19
N TYR A 115 -0.73 1.37 -1.36
CA TYR A 115 -0.41 2.71 -1.86
C TYR A 115 -1.00 3.77 -0.94
N ALA A 116 -2.22 3.55 -0.47
CA ALA A 116 -2.98 4.53 0.30
C ALA A 116 -2.33 4.84 1.66
N LYS A 117 -1.68 3.87 2.30
CA LYS A 117 -0.95 4.09 3.55
C LYS A 117 0.17 5.11 3.35
N GLY A 118 1.01 4.92 2.35
CA GLY A 118 2.07 5.86 1.98
C GLY A 118 1.51 7.22 1.56
N TYR A 119 0.40 7.24 0.81
CA TYR A 119 -0.29 8.48 0.43
C TYR A 119 -0.75 9.29 1.66
N VAL A 120 -1.32 8.62 2.65
CA VAL A 120 -1.74 9.27 3.92
C VAL A 120 -0.54 9.86 4.65
N ILE A 121 0.60 9.17 4.68
CA ILE A 121 1.85 9.67 5.28
C ILE A 121 2.32 10.94 4.56
N ASP A 122 2.35 10.95 3.23
CA ASP A 122 2.77 12.11 2.44
C ASP A 122 1.83 13.31 2.65
N ARG A 123 0.51 13.08 2.70
CA ARG A 123 -0.48 14.11 2.98
C ARG A 123 -0.37 14.66 4.41
N ALA A 124 -0.11 13.78 5.39
CA ALA A 124 0.12 14.17 6.77
C ALA A 124 1.35 15.08 6.92
N LEU A 125 2.44 14.79 6.18
CA LEU A 125 3.61 15.66 6.13
C LEU A 125 3.26 17.03 5.54
N LEU A 126 2.49 17.10 4.47
CA LEU A 126 2.06 18.36 3.88
C LEU A 126 1.22 19.18 4.86
N ALA A 127 0.28 18.54 5.56
CA ALA A 127 -0.55 19.19 6.59
C ALA A 127 0.30 19.72 7.76
N ALA A 128 1.32 18.99 8.19
CA ALA A 128 2.25 19.45 9.22
C ALA A 128 3.03 20.69 8.79
N LYS A 129 3.57 20.70 7.57
CA LYS A 129 4.33 21.83 7.01
C LYS A 129 3.48 23.08 6.84
N GLN A 130 2.21 22.92 6.44
CA GLN A 130 1.26 24.04 6.33
C GLN A 130 0.87 24.61 7.69
N ALA A 131 0.66 23.74 8.68
CA ALA A 131 0.25 24.16 10.03
C ALA A 131 1.38 24.77 10.86
N VAL A 132 2.64 24.44 10.56
CA VAL A 132 3.83 24.89 11.30
C VAL A 132 4.87 25.45 10.32
N PRO A 133 4.79 26.75 9.94
CA PRO A 133 5.69 27.34 8.94
C PRO A 133 7.18 27.29 9.29
N HIS A 134 7.52 27.17 10.58
CA HIS A 134 8.89 27.08 11.08
C HIS A 134 9.29 25.64 11.51
N LEU A 135 8.59 24.65 11.01
CA LEU A 135 8.93 23.25 11.26
C LEU A 135 10.37 22.97 10.81
N GLN A 136 11.20 22.50 11.74
CA GLN A 136 12.62 22.19 11.43
C GLN A 136 12.80 20.78 10.91
N GLY A 137 11.99 19.84 11.35
CA GLY A 137 12.00 18.47 10.88
C GLY A 137 10.91 17.64 11.53
N ILE A 138 10.57 16.54 10.87
CA ILE A 138 9.53 15.62 11.31
C ILE A 138 9.80 14.22 10.77
N LEU A 139 9.44 13.22 11.56
CA LEU A 139 9.28 11.84 11.15
C LEU A 139 7.82 11.47 11.37
N ILE A 140 7.20 10.89 10.35
CA ILE A 140 5.85 10.31 10.42
C ILE A 140 5.97 8.82 10.15
N ASP A 141 5.42 8.02 11.04
CA ASP A 141 5.36 6.57 10.99
C ASP A 141 3.90 6.12 11.05
N ILE A 142 3.49 5.34 10.08
CA ILE A 142 2.16 4.68 10.08
C ILE A 142 2.37 3.21 9.74
N GLY A 143 2.33 2.37 10.76
CA GLY A 143 2.41 0.92 10.60
C GLY A 143 3.74 0.42 10.04
N GLY A 144 4.83 1.12 10.33
CA GLY A 144 6.18 0.79 9.90
C GLY A 144 6.66 1.55 8.67
N ASP A 145 5.76 2.03 7.80
CA ASP A 145 6.17 2.91 6.71
C ASP A 145 6.37 4.32 7.23
N MET A 146 7.45 4.96 6.78
CA MET A 146 7.87 6.23 7.34
C MET A 146 8.19 7.24 6.27
N ARG A 147 7.94 8.51 6.62
CA ARG A 147 8.43 9.66 5.86
C ARG A 147 9.19 10.58 6.80
N VAL A 148 10.38 10.98 6.40
CA VAL A 148 11.18 11.97 7.13
C VAL A 148 11.36 13.23 6.30
N TRP A 149 11.41 14.36 7.00
CA TRP A 149 11.69 15.65 6.38
C TRP A 149 12.47 16.54 7.35
N GLY A 150 13.37 17.37 6.77
CA GLY A 150 14.14 18.35 7.50
C GLY A 150 15.18 17.74 8.44
N GLN A 151 15.55 18.49 9.48
CA GLN A 151 16.60 18.10 10.39
C GLN A 151 16.10 17.17 11.49
N SER A 152 16.86 16.09 11.74
CA SER A 152 16.64 15.28 12.94
C SER A 152 17.10 16.03 14.19
N PRO A 153 16.64 15.63 15.40
CA PRO A 153 17.09 16.24 16.65
C PRO A 153 18.62 16.21 16.84
N GLN A 154 19.29 15.22 16.26
CA GLN A 154 20.76 15.07 16.32
C GLN A 154 21.48 15.76 15.15
N GLN A 155 20.76 16.41 14.23
CA GLN A 155 21.28 17.09 13.03
C GLN A 155 22.11 16.21 12.07
N ALA A 156 22.03 14.88 12.23
CA ALA A 156 22.84 13.89 11.49
C ALA A 156 22.00 13.02 10.51
N GLY A 157 20.80 13.49 10.15
CA GLY A 157 19.81 12.68 9.42
C GLY A 157 18.93 11.87 10.37
N TRP A 158 17.92 11.21 9.81
CA TRP A 158 16.97 10.39 10.54
C TRP A 158 17.40 8.93 10.48
N LYS A 159 17.72 8.34 11.63
CA LYS A 159 18.10 6.93 11.70
C LYS A 159 16.87 6.05 11.85
N VAL A 160 16.67 5.14 10.91
CA VAL A 160 15.58 4.15 10.91
C VAL A 160 16.19 2.76 10.94
N GLY A 161 15.81 1.96 11.94
CA GLY A 161 16.24 0.57 12.05
C GLY A 161 15.41 -0.34 11.15
N VAL A 162 16.08 -1.24 10.43
CA VAL A 162 15.44 -2.36 9.71
C VAL A 162 15.48 -3.56 10.65
N GLN A 163 14.32 -4.05 11.05
CA GLN A 163 14.21 -5.25 11.90
C GLN A 163 14.31 -6.52 11.07
N ASP A 164 14.78 -7.58 11.68
CA ASP A 164 14.67 -8.93 11.12
C ASP A 164 13.19 -9.34 11.10
N PRO A 165 12.61 -9.69 9.97
CA PRO A 165 11.21 -10.08 9.88
C PRO A 165 10.87 -11.35 10.68
N ASN A 166 11.87 -12.17 11.03
CA ASN A 166 11.71 -13.38 11.83
C ASN A 166 11.82 -13.11 13.36
N GLU A 167 12.25 -11.91 13.74
CA GLU A 167 12.39 -11.55 15.15
C GLU A 167 11.07 -11.08 15.74
N ARG A 168 10.69 -11.66 16.88
CA ARG A 168 9.39 -11.40 17.53
C ARG A 168 9.43 -10.26 18.57
N PHE A 169 10.61 -9.76 18.89
CA PHE A 169 10.78 -8.78 19.95
C PHE A 169 11.20 -7.42 19.41
N ASP A 170 10.46 -6.38 19.77
CA ASP A 170 10.73 -5.00 19.33
C ASP A 170 11.99 -4.37 19.94
N ASN A 171 12.61 -5.02 20.93
CA ASN A 171 13.78 -4.53 21.64
C ASN A 171 15.10 -5.18 21.18
N VAL A 172 15.08 -5.88 20.06
CA VAL A 172 16.29 -6.46 19.45
C VAL A 172 16.99 -5.42 18.58
N ALA A 173 18.31 -5.52 18.49
CA ALA A 173 19.07 -4.63 17.63
C ALA A 173 18.67 -4.80 16.16
N PRO A 174 18.50 -3.70 15.40
CA PRO A 174 18.16 -3.79 13.99
C PRO A 174 19.28 -4.46 13.19
N THR A 175 18.91 -5.21 12.15
CA THR A 175 19.86 -5.84 11.23
C THR A 175 20.62 -4.81 10.39
N GLN A 176 19.97 -3.67 10.11
CA GLN A 176 20.53 -2.55 9.37
C GLN A 176 19.98 -1.23 9.91
N VAL A 177 20.76 -0.16 9.80
CA VAL A 177 20.32 1.21 10.09
C VAL A 177 20.40 2.04 8.83
N LEU A 178 19.27 2.56 8.41
CA LEU A 178 19.15 3.52 7.32
C LEU A 178 19.35 4.95 7.86
N ASN A 179 20.07 5.79 7.12
CA ASN A 179 20.19 7.21 7.44
C ASN A 179 19.45 8.02 6.37
N LEU A 180 18.24 8.45 6.70
CA LEU A 180 17.32 9.09 5.76
C LEU A 180 17.36 10.62 5.87
N LYS A 181 17.23 11.29 4.73
CA LYS A 181 17.11 12.75 4.64
C LYS A 181 16.10 13.11 3.55
N ASP A 182 15.01 13.74 3.94
CA ASP A 182 13.92 14.12 3.03
C ASP A 182 13.38 12.96 2.18
N GLN A 183 13.35 11.76 2.75
CA GLN A 183 13.03 10.50 2.08
C GLN A 183 11.91 9.76 2.80
N ALA A 184 11.37 8.76 2.14
CA ALA A 184 10.49 7.76 2.70
C ALA A 184 11.17 6.40 2.77
N VAL A 185 10.68 5.53 3.62
CA VAL A 185 10.97 4.11 3.61
C VAL A 185 9.68 3.34 3.80
N ALA A 186 9.50 2.30 3.01
CA ALA A 186 8.38 1.37 3.12
C ALA A 186 8.89 -0.06 3.28
N PHE A 187 8.12 -0.85 4.03
CA PHE A 187 8.42 -2.23 4.36
C PHE A 187 7.25 -3.12 3.93
N SER A 188 7.52 -4.07 3.05
CA SER A 188 6.57 -5.11 2.66
C SER A 188 7.18 -6.48 2.87
N GLY A 189 6.40 -7.44 3.39
CA GLY A 189 6.92 -8.78 3.63
C GLY A 189 5.99 -9.62 4.50
N GLN A 190 6.48 -10.79 4.88
CA GLN A 190 5.81 -11.72 5.80
C GLN A 190 5.98 -11.19 7.23
N GLY A 191 5.15 -10.21 7.61
CA GLY A 191 5.09 -9.76 9.01
C GLY A 191 4.07 -10.58 9.82
N TYR A 192 3.88 -10.18 11.10
CA TYR A 192 2.88 -10.79 12.01
C TYR A 192 1.42 -10.67 11.54
N ARG A 193 1.15 -10.03 10.40
CA ARG A 193 -0.15 -9.93 9.76
C ARG A 193 -0.22 -10.98 8.65
N GLY A 194 -0.94 -12.06 8.86
CA GLY A 194 -1.10 -13.11 7.85
C GLY A 194 -2.38 -13.90 8.02
N PHE A 195 -2.72 -14.68 7.00
CA PHE A 195 -3.81 -15.65 7.04
C PHE A 195 -3.27 -16.93 7.72
N ALA A 196 -3.45 -17.06 9.01
CA ALA A 196 -2.80 -18.09 9.83
C ALA A 196 -1.26 -17.99 9.73
N ASP A 197 -0.59 -18.99 9.17
CA ASP A 197 0.85 -19.02 8.96
C ASP A 197 1.28 -18.54 7.56
N GLN A 198 0.37 -17.85 6.82
CA GLN A 198 0.62 -17.39 5.45
C GLN A 198 0.66 -15.86 5.37
N SER A 199 1.36 -15.33 4.38
CA SER A 199 1.40 -13.89 4.12
C SER A 199 0.02 -13.31 3.88
N HIS A 200 -0.23 -12.10 4.39
CA HIS A 200 -1.42 -11.32 4.04
C HIS A 200 -1.33 -10.71 2.62
N LEU A 201 -0.14 -10.71 2.02
CA LEU A 201 0.06 -10.25 0.66
C LEU A 201 -0.22 -11.37 -0.33
N LEU A 202 -1.00 -11.07 -1.35
CA LEU A 202 -1.33 -11.99 -2.43
C LEU A 202 -0.49 -11.68 -3.67
N ASN A 203 -0.02 -12.72 -4.35
CA ASN A 203 0.57 -12.56 -5.67
C ASN A 203 -0.55 -12.29 -6.69
N PRO A 204 -0.56 -11.13 -7.40
CA PRO A 204 -1.63 -10.77 -8.30
C PRO A 204 -1.81 -11.72 -9.50
N HIS A 205 -0.74 -12.41 -9.90
CA HIS A 205 -0.79 -13.33 -11.03
C HIS A 205 -1.35 -14.70 -10.66
N THR A 206 -1.07 -15.16 -9.44
CA THR A 206 -1.51 -16.49 -8.99
C THR A 206 -2.70 -16.44 -8.04
N GLY A 207 -2.96 -15.28 -7.41
CA GLY A 207 -3.97 -15.12 -6.38
C GLY A 207 -3.66 -15.85 -5.08
N GLN A 208 -2.46 -16.39 -4.94
CA GLN A 208 -2.01 -17.11 -3.75
C GLN A 208 -1.25 -16.18 -2.79
N PRO A 209 -1.27 -16.44 -1.49
CA PRO A 209 -0.38 -15.77 -0.56
C PRO A 209 1.08 -15.87 -1.00
N ILE A 210 1.80 -14.76 -0.92
CA ILE A 210 3.21 -14.70 -1.31
C ILE A 210 4.02 -15.58 -0.37
N GLN A 211 4.91 -16.38 -0.96
CA GLN A 211 5.84 -17.26 -0.25
C GLN A 211 7.28 -16.88 -0.62
N ASN A 212 8.23 -17.19 0.26
CA ASN A 212 9.67 -17.04 0.00
C ASN A 212 10.24 -15.62 -0.08
N VAL A 213 9.48 -14.60 0.28
CA VAL A 213 10.01 -13.25 0.49
C VAL A 213 9.80 -12.84 1.93
N GLU A 214 10.87 -12.78 2.70
CA GLU A 214 10.80 -12.41 4.11
C GLU A 214 10.48 -10.93 4.26
N GLN A 215 11.22 -10.06 3.58
CA GLN A 215 11.01 -8.61 3.63
C GLN A 215 11.58 -7.93 2.38
N CYS A 216 10.87 -6.93 1.89
CA CYS A 216 11.35 -5.95 0.93
C CYS A 216 11.35 -4.56 1.57
N VAL A 217 12.46 -3.83 1.46
CA VAL A 217 12.61 -2.48 2.00
C VAL A 217 12.92 -1.53 0.85
N VAL A 218 12.08 -0.52 0.66
CA VAL A 218 12.23 0.49 -0.39
C VAL A 218 12.44 1.86 0.24
N VAL A 219 13.53 2.52 -0.14
CA VAL A 219 13.80 3.93 0.19
C VAL A 219 13.54 4.76 -1.06
N GLY A 220 12.64 5.74 -0.95
CA GLY A 220 12.21 6.58 -2.08
C GLY A 220 11.98 8.03 -1.70
N GLN A 221 11.51 8.81 -2.69
CA GLN A 221 11.27 10.24 -2.51
C GLN A 221 9.89 10.54 -1.89
N CYS A 222 8.91 9.65 -2.02
CA CYS A 222 7.61 9.75 -1.37
C CYS A 222 7.18 8.39 -0.81
N ALA A 223 6.32 8.43 0.22
CA ALA A 223 5.90 7.22 0.91
C ALA A 223 4.92 6.39 0.08
N ALA A 224 4.05 7.03 -0.71
CA ALA A 224 3.08 6.33 -1.56
C ALA A 224 3.75 5.42 -2.60
N ASP A 225 4.73 5.96 -3.35
CA ASP A 225 5.45 5.19 -4.37
C ASP A 225 6.34 4.12 -3.75
N SER A 226 6.96 4.43 -2.60
CA SER A 226 7.78 3.45 -1.86
C SER A 226 6.94 2.26 -1.38
N ASP A 227 5.73 2.48 -0.88
CA ASP A 227 4.79 1.45 -0.41
C ASP A 227 4.33 0.55 -1.58
N ALA A 228 3.89 1.16 -2.69
CA ALA A 228 3.51 0.42 -3.90
C ALA A 228 4.66 -0.42 -4.46
N LEU A 229 5.86 0.17 -4.56
CA LEU A 229 7.02 -0.53 -5.09
C LEU A 229 7.49 -1.66 -4.16
N ALA A 230 7.50 -1.45 -2.84
CA ALA A 230 7.83 -2.49 -1.88
C ALA A 230 6.88 -3.70 -2.00
N THR A 231 5.58 -3.43 -2.16
CA THR A 231 4.57 -4.47 -2.36
C THR A 231 4.76 -5.20 -3.70
N ALA A 232 5.00 -4.47 -4.80
CA ALA A 232 5.25 -5.07 -6.11
C ALA A 232 6.47 -5.98 -6.10
N LEU A 233 7.59 -5.50 -5.53
CA LEU A 233 8.84 -6.25 -5.46
C LEU A 233 8.73 -7.51 -4.60
N THR A 234 7.87 -7.50 -3.58
CA THR A 234 7.57 -8.68 -2.77
C THR A 234 6.83 -9.76 -3.59
N ALA A 235 6.03 -9.35 -4.60
CA ALA A 235 5.27 -10.27 -5.45
C ALA A 235 6.03 -10.79 -6.67
N MET A 236 7.22 -10.24 -6.96
CA MET A 236 8.02 -10.53 -8.14
C MET A 236 9.23 -11.43 -7.84
N PRO A 237 9.73 -12.19 -8.83
CA PRO A 237 11.08 -12.74 -8.77
C PRO A 237 12.13 -11.62 -8.62
N ALA A 238 13.13 -11.84 -7.78
CA ALA A 238 14.13 -10.80 -7.47
C ALA A 238 14.82 -10.20 -8.72
N HIS A 239 15.08 -11.01 -9.75
CA HIS A 239 15.72 -10.53 -10.98
C HIS A 239 14.82 -9.60 -11.80
N GLU A 240 13.49 -9.85 -11.82
CA GLU A 240 12.52 -8.95 -12.48
C GLU A 240 12.36 -7.65 -11.69
N GLY A 241 12.32 -7.74 -10.36
CA GLY A 241 12.28 -6.58 -9.49
C GLY A 241 13.51 -5.68 -9.65
N MET A 242 14.70 -6.25 -9.77
CA MET A 242 15.93 -5.48 -10.02
C MET A 242 15.89 -4.77 -11.39
N GLN A 243 15.41 -5.43 -12.45
CA GLN A 243 15.25 -4.80 -13.75
C GLN A 243 14.25 -3.63 -13.72
N LEU A 244 13.19 -3.75 -12.92
CA LEU A 244 12.21 -2.67 -12.76
C LEU A 244 12.82 -1.43 -12.09
N ILE A 245 13.72 -1.61 -11.12
CA ILE A 245 14.37 -0.49 -10.39
C ILE A 245 15.41 0.23 -11.26
N GLU A 246 16.03 -0.45 -12.23
CA GLU A 246 17.06 0.10 -13.10
C GLU A 246 16.49 0.94 -14.27
N GLN A 247 15.18 0.97 -14.48
CA GLN A 247 14.47 1.76 -15.50
C GLN A 247 14.10 3.15 -14.97
#